data_5e5c264f662b84714e9e821acd40b587
#
_entry.id   5e5c264f662b84714e9e821acd40b587
#
_cell.length_a   1.000
_cell.length_b   1.000
_cell.length_c   1.000
_cell.angle_alpha   90.00
_cell.angle_beta   90.00
_cell.angle_gamma   90.00
#
_symmetry.space_group_name_H-M   'P 1'
#
loop_
_entity.id
_entity.type
_entity.pdbx_description
1 polymer ?
#
loop_
_entity_poly.entity_id
_entity_poly.type
_entity_poly.pdbx_seq_one_letter_code
_entity_poly.pdbx_strand_id
1 'polypeptide(L)'
;MSKLFVLDHPLIQHKVSMMRMTDTLTKDFRELANEISLLMAYEVTRDLPLEERVIETPICKTKANFVAGRSIAVVPILRAGLGMVDGILTLVPNAKVGHIGLYRDPETHLPVEYYCKLPVDCEQRTVILVDPMLATGGSAVAAIDFIKKRGCKDIKLMNLIAAPEGVKAVMDAHPDVDIYVASLDEKLNEHAYIVPGLGDAGDRLFGTK
;
A
#
# COMPACT_ATOMS: atom_id res chain seq x y z
N MET A 1 -9.69 -16.47 3.01
CA MET A 1 -9.41 -16.31 1.57
C MET A 1 -9.16 -14.83 1.32
N SER A 2 -8.03 -14.49 0.73
CA SER A 2 -7.71 -13.11 0.34
C SER A 2 -8.74 -12.56 -0.64
N LYS A 3 -8.98 -11.27 -0.56
CA LYS A 3 -9.91 -10.55 -1.44
C LYS A 3 -9.15 -9.48 -2.21
N LEU A 4 -9.57 -9.25 -3.45
CA LEU A 4 -9.14 -8.12 -4.24
C LEU A 4 -10.22 -7.04 -4.19
N PHE A 5 -9.83 -5.85 -3.76
CA PHE A 5 -10.65 -4.65 -3.77
C PHE A 5 -10.13 -3.68 -4.83
N VAL A 6 -10.86 -3.54 -5.92
CA VAL A 6 -10.59 -2.52 -6.93
C VAL A 6 -11.42 -1.29 -6.60
N LEU A 7 -10.76 -0.18 -6.32
CA LEU A 7 -11.41 1.05 -5.84
C LEU A 7 -11.83 1.92 -7.03
N ASP A 8 -13.08 1.77 -7.44
CA ASP A 8 -13.67 2.39 -8.64
C ASP A 8 -14.25 3.80 -8.42
N HIS A 9 -13.92 4.44 -7.28
CA HIS A 9 -14.41 5.78 -6.98
C HIS A 9 -13.97 6.79 -8.05
N PRO A 10 -14.89 7.64 -8.58
CA PRO A 10 -14.58 8.56 -9.69
C PRO A 10 -13.37 9.45 -9.48
N LEU A 11 -13.14 9.96 -8.25
CA LEU A 11 -11.96 10.78 -7.95
C LEU A 11 -10.66 9.97 -8.02
N ILE A 12 -10.67 8.71 -7.60
CA ILE A 12 -9.50 7.82 -7.71
C ILE A 12 -9.22 7.58 -9.20
N GLN A 13 -10.23 7.21 -9.99
CA GLN A 13 -10.07 6.94 -11.40
C GLN A 13 -9.58 8.17 -12.19
N HIS A 14 -10.12 9.35 -11.87
CA HIS A 14 -9.64 10.61 -12.47
C HIS A 14 -8.15 10.84 -12.19
N LYS A 15 -7.73 10.71 -10.93
CA LYS A 15 -6.33 10.92 -10.53
C LYS A 15 -5.38 9.86 -11.12
N VAL A 16 -5.80 8.60 -11.19
CA VAL A 16 -5.06 7.53 -11.87
C VAL A 16 -4.90 7.87 -13.36
N SER A 17 -5.94 8.38 -14.02
CA SER A 17 -5.87 8.78 -15.43
C SER A 17 -4.84 9.90 -15.64
N MET A 18 -4.84 10.93 -14.79
CA MET A 18 -3.82 11.99 -14.83
C MET A 18 -2.40 11.46 -14.58
N MET A 19 -2.26 10.54 -13.61
CA MET A 19 -0.97 9.92 -13.28
C MET A 19 -0.38 9.12 -14.45
N ARG A 20 -1.23 8.52 -15.30
CA ARG A 20 -0.81 7.75 -16.49
C ARG A 20 -0.24 8.60 -17.61
N MET A 21 -0.62 9.87 -17.70
CA MET A 21 -0.22 10.75 -18.79
C MET A 21 1.31 10.90 -18.85
N THR A 22 1.87 10.90 -20.05
CA THR A 22 3.31 10.99 -20.29
C THR A 22 3.90 12.36 -19.94
N ASP A 23 3.07 13.39 -19.99
CA ASP A 23 3.41 14.78 -19.67
C ASP A 23 3.21 15.15 -18.20
N THR A 24 2.72 14.23 -17.37
CA THR A 24 2.65 14.44 -15.91
C THR A 24 4.06 14.53 -15.32
N LEU A 25 4.41 15.71 -14.83
CA LEU A 25 5.73 15.99 -14.27
C LEU A 25 5.91 15.30 -12.90
N THR A 26 7.17 15.14 -12.50
CA THR A 26 7.53 14.49 -11.22
C THR A 26 6.83 15.09 -10.00
N LYS A 27 6.66 16.42 -9.95
CA LYS A 27 5.93 17.08 -8.87
C LYS A 27 4.48 16.61 -8.83
N ASP A 28 3.79 16.70 -9.96
CA ASP A 28 2.37 16.38 -10.07
C ASP A 28 2.13 14.88 -9.85
N PHE A 29 3.07 14.03 -10.33
CA PHE A 29 3.01 12.59 -10.08
C PHE A 29 3.09 12.25 -8.59
N ARG A 30 3.95 12.93 -7.81
CA ARG A 30 4.02 12.77 -6.35
C ARG A 30 2.76 13.24 -5.65
N GLU A 31 2.21 14.38 -6.06
CA GLU A 31 0.96 14.89 -5.49
C GLU A 31 -0.19 13.93 -5.77
N LEU A 32 -0.32 13.42 -6.99
CA LEU A 32 -1.33 12.43 -7.36
C LEU A 32 -1.17 11.11 -6.58
N ALA A 33 0.07 10.61 -6.43
CA ALA A 33 0.33 9.40 -5.62
C ALA A 33 -0.12 9.58 -4.17
N ASN A 34 0.19 10.74 -3.59
CA ASN A 34 -0.20 11.09 -2.24
C ASN A 34 -1.74 11.17 -2.08
N GLU A 35 -2.41 11.87 -2.99
CA GLU A 35 -3.86 12.05 -2.97
C GLU A 35 -4.62 10.74 -3.18
N ILE A 36 -4.17 9.89 -4.12
CA ILE A 36 -4.76 8.56 -4.33
C ILE A 36 -4.56 7.71 -3.08
N SER A 37 -3.36 7.72 -2.50
CA SER A 37 -3.05 6.97 -1.28
C SER A 37 -3.91 7.38 -0.10
N LEU A 38 -4.22 8.66 0.05
CA LEU A 38 -5.15 9.16 1.07
C LEU A 38 -6.57 8.62 0.86
N LEU A 39 -7.08 8.68 -0.38
CA LEU A 39 -8.41 8.16 -0.70
C LEU A 39 -8.49 6.65 -0.52
N MET A 40 -7.45 5.91 -0.93
CA MET A 40 -7.36 4.46 -0.72
C MET A 40 -7.28 4.10 0.76
N ALA A 41 -6.53 4.87 1.56
CA ALA A 41 -6.40 4.63 3.00
C ALA A 41 -7.76 4.67 3.72
N TYR A 42 -8.68 5.52 3.29
CA TYR A 42 -10.05 5.55 3.82
C TYR A 42 -10.75 4.19 3.63
N GLU A 43 -10.61 3.56 2.47
CA GLU A 43 -11.21 2.24 2.21
C GLU A 43 -10.45 1.10 2.91
N VAL A 44 -9.13 1.14 2.89
CA VAL A 44 -8.27 0.12 3.54
C VAL A 44 -8.51 0.06 5.05
N THR A 45 -8.93 1.17 5.66
CA THR A 45 -9.17 1.28 7.10
C THR A 45 -10.63 1.06 7.51
N ARG A 46 -11.52 0.67 6.59
CA ARG A 46 -12.97 0.56 6.79
C ARG A 46 -13.37 -0.44 7.89
N ASP A 47 -12.59 -1.47 8.12
CA ASP A 47 -12.82 -2.56 9.06
C ASP A 47 -12.05 -2.43 10.39
N LEU A 48 -11.45 -1.25 10.65
CA LEU A 48 -10.76 -1.02 11.92
C LEU A 48 -11.73 -1.21 13.09
N PRO A 49 -11.31 -1.94 14.13
CA PRO A 49 -12.14 -2.16 15.30
C PRO A 49 -12.37 -0.85 16.05
N LEU A 50 -13.59 -0.71 16.57
CA LEU A 50 -13.97 0.44 17.41
C LEU A 50 -14.13 0.00 18.85
N GLU A 51 -13.79 0.90 19.78
CA GLU A 51 -14.08 0.75 21.21
C GLU A 51 -14.92 1.92 21.69
N GLU A 52 -15.86 1.63 22.58
CA GLU A 52 -16.73 2.63 23.20
C GLU A 52 -16.02 3.24 24.41
N ARG A 53 -15.97 4.57 24.46
CA ARG A 53 -15.45 5.33 25.61
C ARG A 53 -16.48 6.35 26.06
N VAL A 54 -16.54 6.58 27.39
CA VAL A 54 -17.33 7.68 27.94
C VAL A 54 -16.56 8.98 27.77
N ILE A 55 -17.18 9.94 27.11
CA ILE A 55 -16.64 11.30 26.91
C ILE A 55 -17.58 12.35 27.50
N GLU A 56 -17.08 13.56 27.67
CA GLU A 56 -17.86 14.74 28.02
C GLU A 56 -17.90 15.69 26.83
N THR A 57 -19.10 15.98 26.35
CA THR A 57 -19.33 16.99 25.33
C THR A 57 -19.63 18.31 26.02
N PRO A 58 -19.70 19.46 25.31
CA PRO A 58 -20.14 20.72 25.89
C PRO A 58 -21.54 20.67 26.49
N ILE A 59 -22.34 19.65 26.21
CA ILE A 59 -23.76 19.55 26.64
C ILE A 59 -23.94 18.49 27.72
N CYS A 60 -23.33 17.25 27.53
CA CYS A 60 -23.55 16.15 28.48
C CYS A 60 -22.45 15.08 28.36
N LYS A 61 -22.41 14.15 29.32
CA LYS A 61 -21.65 12.91 29.22
C LYS A 61 -22.38 11.96 28.29
N THR A 62 -21.62 11.35 27.38
CA THR A 62 -22.13 10.34 26.42
C THR A 62 -21.07 9.29 26.09
N LYS A 63 -21.52 8.22 25.45
CA LYS A 63 -20.62 7.20 24.88
C LYS A 63 -20.30 7.56 23.43
N ALA A 64 -19.03 7.37 23.04
CA ALA A 64 -18.56 7.63 21.69
C ALA A 64 -17.59 6.54 21.26
N ASN A 65 -17.55 6.28 19.95
CA ASN A 65 -16.69 5.28 19.34
C ASN A 65 -15.32 5.86 18.96
N PHE A 66 -14.28 5.16 19.34
CA PHE A 66 -12.89 5.46 18.98
C PHE A 66 -12.27 4.26 18.29
N VAL A 67 -11.33 4.48 17.41
CA VAL A 67 -10.53 3.38 16.84
C VAL A 67 -9.79 2.70 17.98
N ALA A 68 -9.97 1.38 18.08
CA ALA A 68 -9.43 0.59 19.17
C ALA A 68 -7.92 0.38 19.03
N GLY A 69 -7.22 0.39 20.15
CA GLY A 69 -5.86 -0.12 20.28
C GLY A 69 -4.76 0.61 19.52
N ARG A 70 -3.70 -0.12 19.23
CA ARG A 70 -2.53 0.31 18.44
C ARG A 70 -2.74 -0.07 16.99
N SER A 71 -3.53 0.72 16.25
CA SER A 71 -4.22 0.21 15.08
C SER A 71 -3.35 -0.03 13.84
N ILE A 72 -2.50 0.92 13.41
CA ILE A 72 -1.91 0.85 12.06
C ILE A 72 -0.39 1.00 12.09
N ALA A 73 0.27 0.21 11.23
CA ALA A 73 1.63 0.43 10.77
C ALA A 73 1.64 0.50 9.24
N VAL A 74 2.25 1.55 8.68
CA VAL A 74 2.47 1.68 7.23
C VAL A 74 3.88 1.22 6.92
N VAL A 75 4.01 0.33 5.94
CA VAL A 75 5.31 -0.24 5.56
C VAL A 75 5.50 -0.10 4.05
N PRO A 76 6.22 0.95 3.59
CA PRO A 76 6.57 1.07 2.18
C PRO A 76 7.65 0.06 1.78
N ILE A 77 7.48 -0.55 0.61
CA ILE A 77 8.58 -1.23 -0.09
C ILE A 77 9.45 -0.15 -0.72
N LEU A 78 10.68 -0.06 -0.25
CA LEU A 78 11.64 0.92 -0.75
C LEU A 78 12.03 0.62 -2.21
N ARG A 79 12.19 1.64 -3.03
CA ARG A 79 12.07 3.09 -2.80
C ARG A 79 10.66 3.62 -3.09
N ALA A 80 9.97 3.10 -4.10
CA ALA A 80 8.76 3.68 -4.69
C ALA A 80 7.59 3.79 -3.71
N GLY A 81 7.45 2.84 -2.78
CA GLY A 81 6.41 2.86 -1.75
C GLY A 81 6.43 4.11 -0.87
N LEU A 82 7.57 4.81 -0.75
CA LEU A 82 7.67 6.07 0.00
C LEU A 82 6.68 7.13 -0.50
N GLY A 83 6.40 7.17 -1.81
CA GLY A 83 5.47 8.13 -2.39
C GLY A 83 4.00 7.97 -1.93
N MET A 84 3.69 6.90 -1.21
CA MET A 84 2.33 6.62 -0.72
C MET A 84 2.15 6.91 0.78
N VAL A 85 3.24 7.09 1.52
CA VAL A 85 3.22 7.15 2.99
C VAL A 85 2.51 8.39 3.51
N ASP A 86 2.84 9.56 2.98
CA ASP A 86 2.34 10.84 3.49
C ASP A 86 0.80 10.97 3.33
N GLY A 87 0.24 10.42 2.25
CA GLY A 87 -1.21 10.37 2.04
C GLY A 87 -1.92 9.58 3.14
N ILE A 88 -1.37 8.44 3.52
CA ILE A 88 -1.90 7.61 4.60
C ILE A 88 -1.76 8.32 5.95
N LEU A 89 -0.59 8.91 6.23
CA LEU A 89 -0.34 9.64 7.47
C LEU A 89 -1.21 10.90 7.61
N THR A 90 -1.60 11.52 6.50
CA THR A 90 -2.56 12.63 6.53
C THR A 90 -3.91 12.19 7.08
N LEU A 91 -4.37 10.98 6.74
CA LEU A 91 -5.64 10.43 7.24
C LEU A 91 -5.48 9.82 8.64
N VAL A 92 -4.35 9.12 8.88
CA VAL A 92 -4.07 8.41 10.14
C VAL A 92 -2.75 8.89 10.74
N PRO A 93 -2.71 10.10 11.34
CA PRO A 93 -1.45 10.73 11.76
C PRO A 93 -0.72 9.99 12.89
N ASN A 94 -1.40 9.11 13.62
CA ASN A 94 -0.80 8.28 14.66
C ASN A 94 -0.29 6.92 14.17
N ALA A 95 -0.39 6.62 12.87
CA ALA A 95 0.16 5.40 12.31
C ALA A 95 1.69 5.36 12.51
N LYS A 96 2.21 4.18 12.82
CA LYS A 96 3.66 3.96 12.86
C LYS A 96 4.16 3.68 11.45
N VAL A 97 5.40 4.05 11.18
CA VAL A 97 6.03 3.76 9.88
C VAL A 97 7.18 2.79 10.07
N GLY A 98 7.14 1.68 9.37
CA GLY A 98 8.27 0.78 9.16
C GLY A 98 8.78 0.92 7.74
N HIS A 99 9.89 0.27 7.41
CA HIS A 99 10.42 0.27 6.04
C HIS A 99 10.95 -1.12 5.72
N ILE A 100 10.74 -1.56 4.48
CA ILE A 100 11.35 -2.76 3.94
C ILE A 100 12.03 -2.45 2.61
N GLY A 101 13.31 -2.77 2.51
CA GLY A 101 14.11 -2.62 1.31
C GLY A 101 14.43 -3.97 0.71
N LEU A 102 14.09 -4.13 -0.57
CA LEU A 102 14.32 -5.32 -1.34
C LEU A 102 15.09 -4.97 -2.60
N TYR A 103 16.00 -5.85 -3.00
CA TYR A 103 16.58 -5.84 -4.34
C TYR A 103 16.46 -7.23 -4.97
N ARG A 104 16.54 -7.28 -6.28
CA ARG A 104 16.58 -8.55 -7.00
C ARG A 104 18.03 -8.97 -7.16
N ASP A 105 18.38 -10.11 -6.60
CA ASP A 105 19.72 -10.67 -6.77
C ASP A 105 20.04 -10.87 -8.26
N PRO A 106 21.19 -10.39 -8.76
CA PRO A 106 21.50 -10.42 -10.19
C PRO A 106 21.75 -11.83 -10.73
N GLU A 107 22.13 -12.79 -9.88
CA GLU A 107 22.44 -14.16 -10.30
C GLU A 107 21.20 -15.06 -10.18
N THR A 108 20.52 -15.00 -9.03
CA THR A 108 19.37 -15.89 -8.75
C THR A 108 18.03 -15.30 -9.18
N HIS A 109 17.98 -13.99 -9.45
CA HIS A 109 16.77 -13.21 -9.71
C HIS A 109 15.72 -13.26 -8.59
N LEU A 110 16.09 -13.77 -7.42
CA LEU A 110 15.23 -13.83 -6.25
C LEU A 110 15.26 -12.48 -5.49
N PRO A 111 14.15 -12.09 -4.85
CA PRO A 111 14.13 -10.91 -4.00
C PRO A 111 14.93 -11.16 -2.71
N VAL A 112 15.84 -10.24 -2.42
CA VAL A 112 16.70 -10.25 -1.22
C VAL A 112 16.41 -9.01 -0.40
N GLU A 113 16.20 -9.21 0.92
CA GLU A 113 16.06 -8.12 1.87
C GLU A 113 17.44 -7.51 2.18
N TYR A 114 17.60 -6.21 1.98
CA TYR A 114 18.78 -5.47 2.43
C TYR A 114 18.49 -4.56 3.61
N TYR A 115 17.23 -4.27 3.88
CA TYR A 115 16.81 -3.43 5.00
C TYR A 115 15.40 -3.77 5.44
N CYS A 116 15.20 -3.98 6.74
CA CYS A 116 13.87 -4.08 7.31
C CYS A 116 13.87 -3.54 8.75
N LYS A 117 13.12 -2.48 8.97
CA LYS A 117 12.89 -1.94 10.30
C LYS A 117 11.40 -1.67 10.49
N LEU A 118 10.78 -2.47 11.36
CA LEU A 118 9.37 -2.37 11.69
C LEU A 118 9.19 -1.75 13.08
N PRO A 119 8.01 -1.20 13.40
CA PRO A 119 7.65 -0.85 14.77
C PRO A 119 7.80 -2.06 15.70
N VAL A 120 8.29 -1.83 16.91
CA VAL A 120 8.54 -2.90 17.91
C VAL A 120 7.28 -3.73 18.21
N ASP A 121 6.11 -3.10 18.11
CA ASP A 121 4.80 -3.70 18.38
C ASP A 121 4.02 -4.01 17.08
N CYS A 122 4.71 -4.24 15.96
CA CYS A 122 4.05 -4.46 14.67
C CYS A 122 3.14 -5.71 14.66
N GLU A 123 3.43 -6.70 15.49
CA GLU A 123 2.60 -7.90 15.66
C GLU A 123 1.18 -7.63 16.20
N GLN A 124 0.99 -6.45 16.84
CA GLN A 124 -0.28 -6.00 17.41
C GLN A 124 -1.00 -4.98 16.52
N ARG A 125 -0.52 -4.77 15.30
CA ARG A 125 -1.02 -3.75 14.38
C ARG A 125 -1.49 -4.36 13.08
N THR A 126 -2.47 -3.72 12.45
CA THR A 126 -2.75 -3.91 11.03
C THR A 126 -1.62 -3.27 10.24
N VAL A 127 -0.87 -4.05 9.48
CA VAL A 127 0.22 -3.58 8.63
C VAL A 127 -0.36 -3.27 7.24
N ILE A 128 -0.26 -2.03 6.82
CA ILE A 128 -0.55 -1.62 5.44
C ILE A 128 0.78 -1.59 4.68
N LEU A 129 1.04 -2.65 3.91
CA LEU A 129 2.19 -2.74 3.02
C LEU A 129 1.88 -1.97 1.75
N VAL A 130 2.74 -1.02 1.36
CA VAL A 130 2.48 -0.14 0.22
C VAL A 130 3.59 -0.19 -0.82
N ASP A 131 3.19 -0.30 -2.07
CA ASP A 131 4.04 -0.19 -3.26
C ASP A 131 3.18 0.34 -4.42
N PRO A 132 3.62 1.32 -5.21
CA PRO A 132 2.80 1.86 -6.30
C PRO A 132 2.35 0.82 -7.32
N MET A 133 3.16 -0.19 -7.60
CA MET A 133 2.92 -1.14 -8.68
C MET A 133 2.98 -2.59 -8.22
N LEU A 134 1.92 -3.34 -8.50
CA LEU A 134 1.89 -4.78 -8.35
C LEU A 134 1.98 -5.44 -9.74
N ALA A 135 3.22 -5.59 -10.26
CA ALA A 135 3.46 -6.16 -11.58
C ALA A 135 3.50 -7.71 -11.54
N THR A 136 4.67 -8.31 -11.30
CA THR A 136 4.82 -9.78 -11.20
C THR A 136 4.45 -10.34 -9.83
N GLY A 137 4.34 -9.50 -8.81
CA GLY A 137 4.06 -9.90 -7.42
C GLY A 137 5.28 -10.31 -6.60
N GLY A 138 6.44 -10.57 -7.22
CA GLY A 138 7.59 -11.12 -6.51
C GLY A 138 8.08 -10.28 -5.32
N SER A 139 8.17 -8.95 -5.48
CA SER A 139 8.56 -8.05 -4.38
C SER A 139 7.51 -8.03 -3.26
N ALA A 140 6.22 -8.00 -3.61
CA ALA A 140 5.14 -8.00 -2.63
C ALA A 140 5.12 -9.32 -1.84
N VAL A 141 5.21 -10.47 -2.51
CA VAL A 141 5.26 -11.79 -1.86
C VAL A 141 6.44 -11.85 -0.89
N ALA A 142 7.64 -11.49 -1.32
CA ALA A 142 8.81 -11.50 -0.45
C ALA A 142 8.68 -10.53 0.74
N ALA A 143 8.17 -9.32 0.50
CA ALA A 143 7.94 -8.35 1.57
C ALA A 143 6.97 -8.90 2.63
N ILE A 144 5.87 -9.53 2.21
CA ILE A 144 4.89 -10.15 3.11
C ILE A 144 5.55 -11.29 3.90
N ASP A 145 6.36 -12.15 3.25
CA ASP A 145 7.11 -13.21 3.92
C ASP A 145 8.01 -12.65 5.03
N PHE A 146 8.78 -11.61 4.73
CA PHE A 146 9.69 -10.99 5.70
C PHE A 146 8.95 -10.32 6.86
N ILE A 147 7.80 -9.70 6.60
CA ILE A 147 6.95 -9.08 7.62
C ILE A 147 6.31 -10.15 8.51
N LYS A 148 5.82 -11.25 7.92
CA LYS A 148 5.25 -12.40 8.66
C LYS A 148 6.30 -13.08 9.53
N LYS A 149 7.53 -13.27 9.05
CA LYS A 149 8.66 -13.82 9.85
C LYS A 149 8.98 -12.97 11.09
N ARG A 150 8.58 -11.70 11.11
CA ARG A 150 8.72 -10.80 12.27
C ARG A 150 7.49 -10.75 13.17
N GLY A 151 6.54 -11.67 12.97
CA GLY A 151 5.39 -11.86 13.84
C GLY A 151 4.14 -11.08 13.44
N CYS A 152 4.18 -10.21 12.41
CA CYS A 152 3.00 -9.49 11.95
C CYS A 152 2.04 -10.45 11.25
N LYS A 153 0.76 -10.44 11.65
CA LYS A 153 -0.26 -11.38 11.17
C LYS A 153 -1.36 -10.71 10.35
N ASP A 154 -1.72 -9.50 10.72
CA ASP A 154 -2.75 -8.73 10.04
C ASP A 154 -2.09 -7.78 9.03
N ILE A 155 -2.08 -8.19 7.75
CA ILE A 155 -1.39 -7.49 6.66
C ILE A 155 -2.39 -7.24 5.54
N LYS A 156 -2.40 -6.01 5.05
CA LYS A 156 -3.12 -5.57 3.85
C LYS A 156 -2.11 -5.03 2.86
N LEU A 157 -2.25 -5.39 1.59
CA LEU A 157 -1.41 -4.87 0.50
C LEU A 157 -2.18 -3.77 -0.24
N MET A 158 -1.54 -2.62 -0.46
CA MET A 158 -2.14 -1.47 -1.15
C MET A 158 -1.22 -0.99 -2.28
N ASN A 159 -1.74 -0.99 -3.50
CA ASN A 159 -1.02 -0.58 -4.71
C ASN A 159 -1.85 0.41 -5.54
N LEU A 160 -1.21 1.36 -6.22
CA LEU A 160 -1.90 2.30 -7.10
C LEU A 160 -2.42 1.57 -8.34
N ILE A 161 -1.57 0.77 -9.00
CA ILE A 161 -1.96 -0.07 -10.12
C ILE A 161 -1.46 -1.51 -9.94
N ALA A 162 -2.20 -2.45 -10.51
CA ALA A 162 -1.83 -3.87 -10.49
C ALA A 162 -2.09 -4.55 -11.84
N ALA A 163 -1.31 -5.60 -12.12
CA ALA A 163 -1.61 -6.57 -13.16
C ALA A 163 -2.24 -7.83 -12.55
N PRO A 164 -3.11 -8.54 -13.29
CA PRO A 164 -3.73 -9.80 -12.83
C PRO A 164 -2.70 -10.85 -12.38
N GLU A 165 -1.55 -10.90 -13.07
CA GLU A 165 -0.46 -11.82 -12.76
C GLU A 165 0.11 -11.58 -11.36
N GLY A 166 0.32 -10.31 -10.98
CA GLY A 166 0.82 -9.95 -9.66
C GLY A 166 -0.21 -10.20 -8.56
N VAL A 167 -1.47 -9.88 -8.82
CA VAL A 167 -2.57 -10.18 -7.89
C VAL A 167 -2.65 -11.68 -7.64
N LYS A 168 -2.62 -12.50 -8.70
CA LYS A 168 -2.65 -13.95 -8.58
C LYS A 168 -1.45 -14.47 -7.78
N ALA A 169 -0.24 -13.99 -8.05
CA ALA A 169 0.95 -14.41 -7.35
C ALA A 169 0.86 -14.16 -5.83
N VAL A 170 0.34 -12.99 -5.42
CA VAL A 170 0.17 -12.67 -4.01
C VAL A 170 -0.95 -13.51 -3.38
N MET A 171 -2.08 -13.69 -4.04
CA MET A 171 -3.21 -14.49 -3.54
C MET A 171 -2.83 -15.97 -3.36
N ASP A 172 -2.06 -16.52 -4.30
CA ASP A 172 -1.59 -17.91 -4.24
C ASP A 172 -0.60 -18.12 -3.07
N ALA A 173 0.32 -17.17 -2.85
CA ALA A 173 1.34 -17.25 -1.80
C ALA A 173 0.78 -16.88 -0.41
N HIS A 174 -0.12 -15.91 -0.36
CA HIS A 174 -0.66 -15.33 0.87
C HIS A 174 -2.19 -15.22 0.83
N PRO A 175 -2.92 -16.35 0.96
CA PRO A 175 -4.38 -16.37 0.89
C PRO A 175 -5.08 -15.69 2.09
N ASP A 176 -4.33 -15.15 3.01
CA ASP A 176 -4.76 -14.41 4.21
C ASP A 176 -4.50 -12.89 4.10
N VAL A 177 -3.96 -12.40 2.97
CA VAL A 177 -3.65 -10.97 2.76
C VAL A 177 -4.61 -10.37 1.75
N ASP A 178 -5.40 -9.41 2.18
CA ASP A 178 -6.28 -8.65 1.29
C ASP A 178 -5.50 -7.63 0.46
N ILE A 179 -5.89 -7.48 -0.82
CA ILE A 179 -5.22 -6.62 -1.79
C ILE A 179 -6.16 -5.48 -2.18
N TYR A 180 -5.68 -4.25 -2.08
CA TYR A 180 -6.38 -3.03 -2.45
C TYR A 180 -5.65 -2.35 -3.60
N VAL A 181 -6.32 -2.07 -4.69
CA VAL A 181 -5.75 -1.42 -5.87
C VAL A 181 -6.64 -0.28 -6.35
N ALA A 182 -6.02 0.84 -6.77
CA ALA A 182 -6.79 1.91 -7.40
C ALA A 182 -7.18 1.55 -8.85
N SER A 183 -6.36 0.74 -9.53
CA SER A 183 -6.70 0.18 -10.84
C SER A 183 -6.12 -1.21 -11.02
N LEU A 184 -6.94 -2.12 -11.53
CA LEU A 184 -6.49 -3.40 -12.06
C LEU A 184 -6.38 -3.25 -13.57
N ASP A 185 -5.16 -3.33 -14.08
CA ASP A 185 -4.83 -3.17 -15.49
C ASP A 185 -4.95 -4.51 -16.26
N GLU A 186 -4.70 -4.50 -17.58
CA GLU A 186 -5.03 -5.64 -18.43
C GLU A 186 -4.08 -6.83 -18.23
N LYS A 187 -2.76 -6.58 -18.23
CA LYS A 187 -1.72 -7.61 -18.22
C LYS A 187 -0.33 -7.04 -18.05
N LEU A 188 0.67 -7.91 -17.98
CA LEU A 188 2.07 -7.56 -18.19
C LEU A 188 2.47 -7.70 -19.67
N ASN A 189 3.38 -6.82 -20.13
CA ASN A 189 4.05 -7.01 -21.42
C ASN A 189 5.26 -7.95 -21.28
N GLU A 190 5.98 -8.18 -22.39
CA GLU A 190 7.17 -9.03 -22.46
C GLU A 190 8.35 -8.59 -21.57
N HIS A 191 8.35 -7.30 -21.17
CA HIS A 191 9.35 -6.71 -20.27
C HIS A 191 8.84 -6.60 -18.82
N ALA A 192 7.73 -7.27 -18.49
CA ALA A 192 7.08 -7.24 -17.18
C ALA A 192 6.57 -5.86 -16.74
N TYR A 193 6.31 -4.93 -17.69
CA TYR A 193 5.59 -3.70 -17.41
C TYR A 193 4.08 -3.92 -17.46
N ILE A 194 3.37 -3.27 -16.55
CA ILE A 194 1.90 -3.25 -16.52
C ILE A 194 1.38 -2.49 -17.77
N VAL A 195 0.34 -3.01 -18.42
CA VAL A 195 -0.31 -2.43 -19.59
C VAL A 195 -1.80 -2.19 -19.28
N PRO A 196 -2.31 -0.96 -19.50
CA PRO A 196 -1.66 0.24 -20.05
C PRO A 196 -0.61 0.87 -19.12
N GLY A 197 -0.68 0.62 -17.79
CA GLY A 197 0.33 1.02 -16.84
C GLY A 197 0.49 2.55 -16.66
N LEU A 198 1.62 2.92 -16.10
CA LEU A 198 2.03 4.33 -15.89
C LEU A 198 3.56 4.51 -16.01
N GLY A 199 4.26 3.55 -16.61
CA GLY A 199 5.72 3.52 -16.69
C GLY A 199 6.37 3.02 -15.39
N ASP A 200 7.60 3.44 -15.09
CA ASP A 200 8.27 3.16 -13.83
C ASP A 200 7.89 4.20 -12.78
N ALA A 201 7.15 3.77 -11.75
CA ALA A 201 6.67 4.66 -10.71
C ALA A 201 7.82 5.24 -9.87
N GLY A 202 8.89 4.47 -9.64
CA GLY A 202 10.05 4.95 -8.89
C GLY A 202 10.76 6.09 -9.61
N ASP A 203 11.02 5.91 -10.90
CA ASP A 203 11.65 6.96 -11.72
C ASP A 203 10.76 8.21 -11.82
N ARG A 204 9.45 8.03 -11.98
CA ARG A 204 8.51 9.15 -12.05
C ARG A 204 8.34 9.88 -10.72
N LEU A 205 8.37 9.16 -9.58
CA LEU A 205 8.31 9.75 -8.24
C LEU A 205 9.57 10.55 -7.89
N PHE A 206 10.75 10.04 -8.31
CA PHE A 206 12.03 10.59 -7.85
C PHE A 206 12.78 11.38 -8.93
N GLY A 207 12.31 11.34 -10.18
CA GLY A 207 12.96 12.04 -11.29
C GLY A 207 14.35 11.44 -11.62
N THR A 208 14.47 10.11 -11.58
CA THR A 208 15.74 9.40 -11.77
C THR A 208 16.01 8.99 -13.22
N LYS A 209 15.11 9.33 -14.15
CA LYS A 209 15.29 9.26 -15.61
C LYS A 209 14.82 10.52 -16.27
#